data_3e755ead55b5f4db8bb7f2b54a36d508
#
_entry.id   3e755ead55b5f4db8bb7f2b54a36d508
#
_cell.length_a   1.000
_cell.length_b   1.000
_cell.length_c   1.000
_cell.angle_alpha   90.00
_cell.angle_beta   90.00
_cell.angle_gamma   90.00
#
_symmetry.space_group_name_H-M   'P 1'
#
loop_
_entity.id
_entity.type
_entity.pdbx_description
1 polymer ?
#
loop_
_entity_poly.entity_id
_entity_poly.type
_entity_poly.pdbx_seq_one_letter_code
_entity_poly.pdbx_strand_id
1 'polypeptide(L)'
;MNNGKLLDLNDFAVVTGRYNQPLVKKVAEHLGVKPVILETGNWGNGYPQCKRPREINLARKKVVIITSLQYRDIGSPLEELELMFDACGSAAEIHIILTWLCGKDDVAHSPGQVPTVAWISRRIAQMQPKSINIFDPHQSSHLELFYPRRRRRFYFLRLLIEDAKRIGIDQIAATDYSSTKRAYKVESFFEKDTPVIVAFKDHDHNSNDSEISTHRMEGEVIGKKIGLFDDMALSLSTLKKSAEALKQQGADKIYAFAAHFDPTSGAYDNLNEIFEKRWLTEFITTNSNYIDQKYLDLPGFKVIDVSKNVAEVVELLVTGGSTSPLFQDI
;
A
#
# COMPACT_ATOMS: atom_id res chain seq x y z
N MET A 1 -19.51 -22.81 4.78
CA MET A 1 -19.99 -23.52 3.59
C MET A 1 -20.51 -22.48 2.63
N ASN A 2 -19.71 -22.10 1.64
CA ASN A 2 -20.11 -21.14 0.63
C ASN A 2 -21.02 -21.85 -0.35
N ASN A 3 -22.30 -21.45 -0.40
CA ASN A 3 -23.17 -21.77 -1.52
C ASN A 3 -22.53 -21.13 -2.75
N GLY A 4 -21.81 -21.92 -3.54
CA GLY A 4 -21.11 -21.49 -4.74
C GLY A 4 -22.07 -20.92 -5.78
N LYS A 5 -22.37 -19.65 -5.67
CA LYS A 5 -22.90 -18.90 -6.80
C LYS A 5 -21.72 -18.74 -7.76
N LEU A 6 -21.74 -19.51 -8.83
CA LEU A 6 -20.77 -19.35 -9.92
C LEU A 6 -20.77 -17.88 -10.32
N LEU A 7 -19.57 -17.30 -10.41
CA LEU A 7 -19.39 -15.96 -10.96
C LEU A 7 -19.94 -15.94 -12.38
N ASP A 8 -21.01 -15.18 -12.61
CA ASP A 8 -21.41 -14.88 -13.98
C ASP A 8 -20.49 -13.77 -14.50
N LEU A 9 -19.56 -14.15 -15.37
CA LEU A 9 -18.56 -13.24 -15.97
C LEU A 9 -19.22 -12.10 -16.77
N ASN A 10 -20.50 -12.21 -17.08
CA ASN A 10 -21.26 -11.18 -17.79
C ASN A 10 -21.83 -10.10 -16.86
N ASP A 11 -21.93 -10.38 -15.55
CA ASP A 11 -22.61 -9.51 -14.59
C ASP A 11 -21.71 -8.46 -13.96
N PHE A 12 -20.39 -8.54 -14.17
CA PHE A 12 -19.48 -7.56 -13.62
C PHE A 12 -18.38 -7.14 -14.61
N ALA A 13 -17.66 -6.08 -14.26
CA ALA A 13 -16.49 -5.62 -14.98
C ALA A 13 -15.42 -5.10 -14.00
N VAL A 14 -14.17 -5.46 -14.25
CA VAL A 14 -12.99 -4.89 -13.60
C VAL A 14 -12.49 -3.76 -14.46
N VAL A 15 -12.41 -2.55 -13.90
CA VAL A 15 -12.07 -1.32 -14.62
C VAL A 15 -10.82 -0.68 -14.02
N THR A 16 -9.95 -0.16 -14.87
CA THR A 16 -8.75 0.60 -14.46
C THR A 16 -8.41 1.69 -15.48
N GLY A 17 -7.61 2.65 -15.05
CA GLY A 17 -6.99 3.69 -15.89
C GLY A 17 -5.50 3.42 -16.10
N ARG A 18 -4.67 4.46 -15.94
CA ARG A 18 -3.21 4.39 -16.12
C ARG A 18 -2.47 3.75 -14.95
N TYR A 19 -2.98 3.96 -13.74
CA TYR A 19 -2.24 3.62 -12.52
C TYR A 19 -2.38 2.15 -12.17
N ASN A 20 -1.24 1.50 -12.03
CA ASN A 20 -1.07 0.08 -11.65
C ASN A 20 -1.79 -0.95 -12.56
N GLN A 21 -1.82 -0.69 -13.87
CA GLN A 21 -2.39 -1.64 -14.85
C GLN A 21 -1.80 -3.06 -14.74
N PRO A 22 -0.49 -3.26 -14.50
CA PRO A 22 0.07 -4.61 -14.40
C PRO A 22 -0.60 -5.45 -13.31
N LEU A 23 -0.88 -4.87 -12.14
CA LEU A 23 -1.62 -5.53 -11.07
C LEU A 23 -3.05 -5.88 -11.52
N VAL A 24 -3.76 -4.92 -12.11
CA VAL A 24 -5.17 -5.12 -12.48
C VAL A 24 -5.32 -6.17 -13.60
N LYS A 25 -4.38 -6.26 -14.52
CA LYS A 25 -4.36 -7.35 -15.52
C LYS A 25 -4.27 -8.72 -14.86
N LYS A 26 -3.38 -8.92 -13.89
CA LYS A 26 -3.26 -10.16 -13.13
C LYS A 26 -4.50 -10.44 -12.28
N VAL A 27 -5.10 -9.43 -11.66
CA VAL A 27 -6.38 -9.57 -10.95
C VAL A 27 -7.47 -10.11 -11.87
N ALA A 28 -7.58 -9.54 -13.07
CA ALA A 28 -8.55 -9.98 -14.08
C ALA A 28 -8.29 -11.41 -14.56
N GLU A 29 -7.02 -11.80 -14.73
CA GLU A 29 -6.61 -13.18 -15.04
C GLU A 29 -7.07 -14.16 -13.96
N HIS A 30 -6.89 -13.86 -12.68
CA HIS A 30 -7.38 -14.69 -11.57
C HIS A 30 -8.91 -14.86 -11.59
N LEU A 31 -9.63 -13.84 -12.05
CA LEU A 31 -11.09 -13.84 -12.14
C LEU A 31 -11.62 -14.45 -13.46
N GLY A 32 -10.73 -14.79 -14.40
CA GLY A 32 -11.12 -15.29 -15.72
C GLY A 32 -11.82 -14.25 -16.62
N VAL A 33 -11.57 -12.95 -16.41
CA VAL A 33 -12.17 -11.86 -17.18
C VAL A 33 -11.11 -11.02 -17.88
N LYS A 34 -11.54 -10.23 -18.89
CA LYS A 34 -10.68 -9.19 -19.45
C LYS A 34 -10.91 -7.88 -18.71
N PRO A 35 -9.85 -7.18 -18.26
CA PRO A 35 -10.01 -5.87 -17.64
C PRO A 35 -10.46 -4.84 -18.68
N VAL A 36 -11.33 -3.92 -18.28
CA VAL A 36 -11.69 -2.74 -19.07
C VAL A 36 -10.68 -1.65 -18.72
N ILE A 37 -9.78 -1.39 -19.64
CA ILE A 37 -8.79 -0.32 -19.50
C ILE A 37 -9.38 0.93 -20.15
N LEU A 38 -9.61 1.98 -19.36
CA LEU A 38 -10.08 3.25 -19.86
C LEU A 38 -8.90 4.05 -20.43
N GLU A 39 -9.11 4.66 -21.58
CA GLU A 39 -8.14 5.60 -22.17
C GLU A 39 -8.18 6.91 -21.38
N THR A 40 -7.23 7.10 -20.48
CA THR A 40 -7.10 8.30 -19.65
C THR A 40 -5.87 9.10 -20.04
N GLY A 41 -5.94 10.42 -19.91
CA GLY A 41 -4.85 11.32 -20.28
C GLY A 41 -5.33 12.76 -20.31
N ASN A 42 -4.67 13.58 -21.13
CA ASN A 42 -5.04 14.96 -21.32
C ASN A 42 -5.29 15.25 -22.82
N TRP A 43 -6.24 16.09 -23.09
CA TRP A 43 -6.41 16.70 -24.40
C TRP A 43 -5.19 17.59 -24.73
N GLY A 44 -5.01 17.91 -26.02
CA GLY A 44 -3.92 18.77 -26.45
C GLY A 44 -3.90 20.17 -25.81
N ASN A 45 -5.02 20.63 -25.24
CA ASN A 45 -5.15 21.85 -24.46
C ASN A 45 -4.90 21.67 -22.96
N GLY A 46 -4.50 20.47 -22.52
CA GLY A 46 -4.17 20.17 -21.13
C GLY A 46 -5.35 19.71 -20.26
N TYR A 47 -6.59 19.77 -20.74
CA TYR A 47 -7.75 19.28 -19.97
C TYR A 47 -7.70 17.75 -19.82
N PRO A 48 -8.03 17.21 -18.63
CA PRO A 48 -8.07 15.77 -18.43
C PRO A 48 -9.18 15.13 -19.29
N GLN A 49 -8.91 13.92 -19.76
CA GLN A 49 -9.88 13.12 -20.50
C GLN A 49 -9.93 11.70 -20.00
N CYS A 50 -11.11 11.09 -20.10
CA CYS A 50 -11.30 9.66 -19.92
C CYS A 50 -12.28 9.16 -20.97
N LYS A 51 -11.93 8.05 -21.62
CA LYS A 51 -12.76 7.47 -22.66
C LYS A 51 -12.87 5.97 -22.47
N ARG A 52 -14.10 5.49 -22.41
CA ARG A 52 -14.40 4.07 -22.43
C ARG A 52 -14.42 3.56 -23.87
N PRO A 53 -13.82 2.40 -24.18
CA PRO A 53 -13.96 1.75 -25.49
C PRO A 53 -15.43 1.58 -25.86
N ARG A 54 -15.80 1.91 -27.11
CA ARG A 54 -17.20 1.98 -27.55
C ARG A 54 -17.93 0.64 -27.49
N GLU A 55 -17.21 -0.46 -27.66
CA GLU A 55 -17.71 -1.83 -27.62
C GLU A 55 -18.05 -2.32 -26.21
N ILE A 56 -17.58 -1.61 -25.19
CA ILE A 56 -17.79 -1.99 -23.78
C ILE A 56 -19.13 -1.43 -23.27
N ASN A 57 -20.04 -2.32 -22.99
CA ASN A 57 -21.30 -1.99 -22.33
C ASN A 57 -21.22 -2.32 -20.83
N LEU A 58 -21.38 -1.30 -19.97
CA LEU A 58 -21.40 -1.43 -18.52
C LEU A 58 -22.82 -1.37 -17.92
N ALA A 59 -23.83 -1.16 -18.74
CA ALA A 59 -25.21 -1.08 -18.27
C ALA A 59 -25.59 -2.35 -17.51
N ARG A 60 -26.19 -2.17 -16.34
CA ARG A 60 -26.65 -3.24 -15.41
C ARG A 60 -25.53 -4.09 -14.81
N LYS A 61 -24.24 -3.83 -15.12
CA LYS A 61 -23.13 -4.56 -14.52
C LYS A 61 -22.76 -3.98 -13.15
N LYS A 62 -22.19 -4.82 -12.30
CA LYS A 62 -21.41 -4.37 -11.13
C LYS A 62 -20.02 -4.01 -11.62
N VAL A 63 -19.61 -2.79 -11.42
CA VAL A 63 -18.26 -2.32 -11.81
C VAL A 63 -17.37 -2.25 -10.58
N VAL A 64 -16.16 -2.78 -10.69
CA VAL A 64 -15.11 -2.63 -9.68
C VAL A 64 -13.97 -1.84 -10.30
N ILE A 65 -13.83 -0.58 -9.90
CA ILE A 65 -12.71 0.27 -10.28
C ILE A 65 -11.54 -0.04 -9.34
N ILE A 66 -10.41 -0.45 -9.90
CA ILE A 66 -9.19 -0.74 -9.15
C ILE A 66 -8.12 0.27 -9.57
N THR A 67 -7.59 1.01 -8.61
CA THR A 67 -6.53 2.01 -8.85
C THR A 67 -5.65 2.18 -7.62
N SER A 68 -4.50 2.84 -7.79
CA SER A 68 -3.64 3.30 -6.70
C SER A 68 -3.52 4.82 -6.74
N LEU A 69 -3.61 5.46 -5.58
CA LEU A 69 -3.41 6.89 -5.44
C LEU A 69 -1.96 7.15 -5.03
N GLN A 70 -1.10 7.41 -6.00
CA GLN A 70 0.34 7.57 -5.79
C GLN A 70 0.67 8.94 -5.18
N TYR A 71 1.72 8.99 -4.35
CA TYR A 71 2.10 10.18 -3.61
C TYR A 71 2.64 11.31 -4.49
N ARG A 72 3.38 10.98 -5.56
CA ARG A 72 4.10 11.95 -6.39
C ARG A 72 3.22 12.93 -7.13
N ASP A 73 2.00 12.53 -7.44
CA ASP A 73 1.11 13.31 -8.30
C ASP A 73 -0.34 13.00 -7.94
N ILE A 74 -0.67 13.20 -6.65
CA ILE A 74 -1.98 12.81 -6.10
C ILE A 74 -3.16 13.44 -6.82
N GLY A 75 -2.98 14.62 -7.40
CA GLY A 75 -4.02 15.30 -8.20
C GLY A 75 -4.44 14.46 -9.39
N SER A 76 -3.48 13.98 -10.18
CA SER A 76 -3.75 13.22 -11.41
C SER A 76 -4.43 11.85 -11.17
N PRO A 77 -3.99 10.98 -10.24
CA PRO A 77 -4.71 9.74 -9.98
C PRO A 77 -6.10 9.95 -9.36
N LEU A 78 -6.31 11.00 -8.59
CA LEU A 78 -7.62 11.33 -8.03
C LEU A 78 -8.57 11.86 -9.11
N GLU A 79 -8.13 12.75 -9.97
CA GLU A 79 -8.90 13.24 -11.13
C GLU A 79 -9.21 12.08 -12.08
N GLU A 80 -8.25 11.20 -12.34
CA GLU A 80 -8.46 10.02 -13.18
C GLU A 80 -9.53 9.11 -12.58
N LEU A 81 -9.51 8.87 -11.25
CA LEU A 81 -10.52 8.09 -10.58
C LEU A 81 -11.92 8.69 -10.72
N GLU A 82 -12.06 10.03 -10.59
CA GLU A 82 -13.32 10.74 -10.78
C GLU A 82 -13.85 10.58 -12.21
N LEU A 83 -13.00 10.78 -13.19
CA LEU A 83 -13.36 10.61 -14.60
C LEU A 83 -13.70 9.14 -14.94
N MET A 84 -12.98 8.18 -14.36
CA MET A 84 -13.30 6.75 -14.52
C MET A 84 -14.66 6.43 -13.92
N PHE A 85 -14.97 7.00 -12.75
CA PHE A 85 -16.25 6.82 -12.10
C PHE A 85 -17.41 7.32 -12.95
N ASP A 86 -17.28 8.53 -13.51
CA ASP A 86 -18.28 9.12 -14.41
C ASP A 86 -18.41 8.31 -15.71
N ALA A 87 -17.31 7.84 -16.29
CA ALA A 87 -17.33 6.98 -17.49
C ALA A 87 -18.04 5.64 -17.25
N CYS A 88 -18.16 5.22 -15.98
CA CYS A 88 -18.89 4.03 -15.55
C CYS A 88 -20.33 4.31 -15.10
N GLY A 89 -20.84 5.53 -15.19
CA GLY A 89 -22.13 5.97 -14.63
C GLY A 89 -23.36 5.21 -15.10
N SER A 90 -23.28 4.40 -16.18
CA SER A 90 -24.36 3.50 -16.61
C SER A 90 -24.41 2.16 -15.84
N ALA A 91 -23.44 1.88 -14.98
CA ALA A 91 -23.37 0.65 -14.20
C ALA A 91 -24.49 0.58 -13.15
N ALA A 92 -24.89 -0.65 -12.77
CA ALA A 92 -25.84 -0.84 -11.68
C ALA A 92 -25.27 -0.49 -10.31
N GLU A 93 -24.02 -0.85 -10.09
CA GLU A 93 -23.26 -0.55 -8.88
C GLU A 93 -21.80 -0.29 -9.24
N ILE A 94 -21.17 0.67 -8.56
CA ILE A 94 -19.74 0.95 -8.71
C ILE A 94 -19.07 0.79 -7.35
N HIS A 95 -18.10 -0.11 -7.28
CA HIS A 95 -17.22 -0.31 -6.14
C HIS A 95 -15.84 0.25 -6.47
N ILE A 96 -15.18 0.84 -5.50
CA ILE A 96 -13.81 1.33 -5.63
C ILE A 96 -12.89 0.47 -4.77
N ILE A 97 -11.80 0.00 -5.34
CA ILE A 97 -10.67 -0.61 -4.63
C ILE A 97 -9.47 0.30 -4.79
N LEU A 98 -8.97 0.81 -3.68
CA LEU A 98 -7.71 1.52 -3.60
C LEU A 98 -6.64 0.54 -3.11
N THR A 99 -5.77 0.11 -4.01
CA THR A 99 -4.64 -0.76 -3.65
C THR A 99 -3.57 0.01 -2.89
N TRP A 100 -3.56 1.34 -3.03
CA TRP A 100 -2.81 2.29 -2.25
C TRP A 100 -3.60 3.59 -2.08
N LEU A 101 -3.73 4.04 -0.83
CA LEU A 101 -4.23 5.37 -0.47
C LEU A 101 -3.07 6.16 0.14
N CYS A 102 -2.49 7.06 -0.63
CA CYS A 102 -1.41 7.90 -0.14
C CYS A 102 -1.89 8.91 0.91
N GLY A 103 -0.96 9.33 1.75
CA GLY A 103 -1.18 10.32 2.78
C GLY A 103 -1.13 9.75 4.19
N LYS A 104 -0.54 10.54 5.10
CA LYS A 104 -0.37 10.20 6.51
C LYS A 104 -1.35 10.98 7.37
N ASP A 105 -1.65 12.21 6.96
CA ASP A 105 -2.32 13.18 7.81
C ASP A 105 -3.83 13.14 7.63
N ASP A 106 -4.52 12.66 8.65
CA ASP A 106 -5.99 12.71 8.79
C ASP A 106 -6.46 13.92 9.62
N VAL A 107 -5.54 14.57 10.34
CA VAL A 107 -5.78 15.76 11.14
C VAL A 107 -4.83 16.89 10.77
N ALA A 108 -5.26 18.14 10.99
CA ALA A 108 -4.38 19.29 10.79
C ALA A 108 -3.40 19.42 11.95
N HIS A 109 -2.09 19.53 11.63
CA HIS A 109 -1.03 19.73 12.63
C HIS A 109 -0.77 21.23 12.92
N SER A 110 -1.33 22.11 12.10
CA SER A 110 -1.21 23.56 12.28
C SER A 110 -2.48 24.29 11.81
N PRO A 111 -2.76 25.50 12.35
CA PRO A 111 -3.87 26.31 11.87
C PRO A 111 -3.79 26.57 10.36
N GLY A 112 -4.91 26.37 9.66
CA GLY A 112 -5.01 26.57 8.20
C GLY A 112 -4.50 25.42 7.34
N GLN A 113 -3.92 24.38 7.91
CA GLN A 113 -3.54 23.17 7.19
C GLN A 113 -4.78 22.33 6.86
N VAL A 114 -4.82 21.83 5.62
CA VAL A 114 -5.83 20.86 5.19
C VAL A 114 -5.22 19.46 5.23
N PRO A 115 -5.78 18.53 6.02
CA PRO A 115 -5.32 17.14 6.01
C PRO A 115 -5.56 16.51 4.64
N THR A 116 -4.50 16.04 3.98
CA THR A 116 -4.57 15.53 2.60
C THR A 116 -5.50 14.33 2.50
N VAL A 117 -5.44 13.38 3.44
CA VAL A 117 -6.30 12.19 3.41
C VAL A 117 -7.77 12.58 3.57
N ALA A 118 -8.09 13.54 4.43
CA ALA A 118 -9.45 14.03 4.60
C ALA A 118 -9.97 14.72 3.33
N TRP A 119 -9.13 15.47 2.63
CA TRP A 119 -9.47 16.08 1.35
C TRP A 119 -9.76 15.01 0.27
N ILE A 120 -8.87 14.04 0.09
CA ILE A 120 -9.05 12.92 -0.85
C ILE A 120 -10.35 12.16 -0.54
N SER A 121 -10.54 11.82 0.73
CA SER A 121 -11.69 11.01 1.18
C SER A 121 -13.02 11.69 0.89
N ARG A 122 -13.10 13.02 1.09
CA ARG A 122 -14.29 13.80 0.74
C ARG A 122 -14.59 13.75 -0.76
N ARG A 123 -13.57 13.91 -1.60
CA ARG A 123 -13.71 13.85 -3.08
C ARG A 123 -14.25 12.47 -3.49
N ILE A 124 -13.67 11.40 -2.98
CA ILE A 124 -14.12 10.03 -3.28
C ILE A 124 -15.53 9.76 -2.75
N ALA A 125 -15.85 10.20 -1.53
CA ALA A 125 -17.17 10.02 -0.95
C ALA A 125 -18.28 10.77 -1.72
N GLN A 126 -17.96 11.92 -2.30
CA GLN A 126 -18.88 12.71 -3.14
C GLN A 126 -19.29 12.01 -4.44
N MET A 127 -18.43 11.14 -5.00
CA MET A 127 -18.79 10.31 -6.16
C MET A 127 -19.90 9.29 -5.86
N GLN A 128 -20.19 9.03 -4.60
CA GLN A 128 -21.22 8.11 -4.12
C GLN A 128 -21.04 6.65 -4.57
N PRO A 129 -19.83 6.06 -4.48
CA PRO A 129 -19.65 4.65 -4.80
C PRO A 129 -20.47 3.76 -3.87
N LYS A 130 -20.82 2.55 -4.35
CA LYS A 130 -21.50 1.52 -3.54
C LYS A 130 -20.66 1.10 -2.35
N SER A 131 -19.35 0.97 -2.54
CA SER A 131 -18.39 0.75 -1.45
C SER A 131 -17.00 1.26 -1.82
N ILE A 132 -16.23 1.55 -0.80
CA ILE A 132 -14.80 1.93 -0.88
C ILE A 132 -14.02 0.88 -0.10
N ASN A 133 -13.03 0.29 -0.73
CA ASN A 133 -12.25 -0.82 -0.22
C ASN A 133 -10.77 -0.44 -0.29
N ILE A 134 -10.07 -0.43 0.85
CA ILE A 134 -8.72 0.11 0.96
C ILE A 134 -7.80 -0.95 1.52
N PHE A 135 -6.63 -1.12 0.93
CA PHE A 135 -5.59 -1.98 1.44
C PHE A 135 -4.57 -1.19 2.26
N ASP A 136 -4.22 -1.71 3.44
CA ASP A 136 -3.24 -1.18 4.40
C ASP A 136 -3.28 0.36 4.54
N PRO A 137 -4.43 0.97 4.92
CA PRO A 137 -4.45 2.40 5.19
C PRO A 137 -3.49 2.72 6.34
N HIS A 138 -2.74 3.82 6.22
CA HIS A 138 -1.75 4.22 7.23
C HIS A 138 -2.32 4.25 8.65
N GLN A 139 -3.55 4.73 8.78
CA GLN A 139 -4.30 4.70 10.05
C GLN A 139 -5.70 4.11 9.82
N SER A 140 -6.16 3.35 10.80
CA SER A 140 -7.52 2.77 10.77
C SER A 140 -8.61 3.85 10.72
N SER A 141 -8.36 5.01 11.34
CA SER A 141 -9.24 6.18 11.34
C SER A 141 -9.50 6.74 9.94
N HIS A 142 -8.60 6.51 8.97
CA HIS A 142 -8.79 6.96 7.59
C HIS A 142 -10.09 6.43 6.97
N LEU A 143 -10.56 5.24 7.38
CA LEU A 143 -11.82 4.71 6.89
C LEU A 143 -13.01 5.60 7.28
N GLU A 144 -12.98 6.21 8.45
CA GLU A 144 -14.09 7.02 8.96
C GLU A 144 -14.29 8.30 8.12
N LEU A 145 -13.25 8.74 7.43
CA LEU A 145 -13.30 9.90 6.54
C LEU A 145 -14.19 9.68 5.30
N PHE A 146 -14.51 8.43 4.98
CA PHE A 146 -15.38 8.07 3.86
C PHE A 146 -16.87 7.93 4.25
N TYR A 147 -17.23 8.25 5.50
CA TYR A 147 -18.63 8.26 5.92
C TYR A 147 -19.47 9.20 5.03
N PRO A 148 -20.72 8.86 4.68
CA PRO A 148 -21.51 7.69 5.12
C PRO A 148 -21.40 6.47 4.18
N ARG A 149 -20.39 6.36 3.33
CA ARG A 149 -20.25 5.26 2.36
C ARG A 149 -19.89 3.95 3.06
N ARG A 150 -20.32 2.81 2.45
CA ARG A 150 -19.86 1.50 2.88
C ARG A 150 -18.37 1.38 2.63
N ARG A 151 -17.59 1.14 3.64
CA ARG A 151 -16.14 1.14 3.62
C ARG A 151 -15.57 -0.12 4.26
N ARG A 152 -14.42 -0.59 3.71
CA ARG A 152 -13.72 -1.75 4.21
C ARG A 152 -12.23 -1.56 4.09
N ARG A 153 -11.49 -2.18 5.00
CA ARG A 153 -10.04 -2.26 4.96
C ARG A 153 -9.60 -3.70 4.81
N PHE A 154 -8.48 -3.91 4.13
CA PHE A 154 -7.82 -5.19 3.94
C PHE A 154 -6.34 -5.01 4.20
N TYR A 155 -5.58 -6.10 4.36
CA TYR A 155 -4.17 -6.03 4.72
C TYR A 155 -3.32 -6.98 3.89
N PHE A 156 -2.24 -6.46 3.32
CA PHE A 156 -1.16 -7.25 2.72
C PHE A 156 -0.09 -7.62 3.75
N LEU A 157 -0.07 -6.96 4.91
CA LEU A 157 0.91 -7.17 5.97
C LEU A 157 1.05 -8.66 6.34
N ARG A 158 -0.04 -9.44 6.26
CA ARG A 158 0.02 -10.89 6.53
C ARG A 158 0.95 -11.62 5.57
N LEU A 159 0.96 -11.25 4.29
CA LEU A 159 1.86 -11.85 3.31
C LEU A 159 3.32 -11.54 3.61
N LEU A 160 3.60 -10.31 4.07
CA LEU A 160 4.94 -9.91 4.50
C LEU A 160 5.38 -10.70 5.73
N ILE A 161 4.48 -10.92 6.70
CA ILE A 161 4.75 -11.74 7.90
C ILE A 161 5.04 -13.21 7.52
N GLU A 162 4.27 -13.78 6.59
CA GLU A 162 4.49 -15.15 6.10
C GLU A 162 5.87 -15.27 5.42
N ASP A 163 6.27 -14.27 4.65
CA ASP A 163 7.61 -14.23 4.04
C ASP A 163 8.72 -14.09 5.09
N ALA A 164 8.53 -13.24 6.10
CA ALA A 164 9.45 -13.06 7.20
C ALA A 164 9.63 -14.36 8.03
N LYS A 165 8.55 -15.10 8.27
CA LYS A 165 8.59 -16.42 8.92
C LYS A 165 9.38 -17.42 8.08
N ARG A 166 9.19 -17.43 6.76
CA ARG A 166 9.91 -18.29 5.82
C ARG A 166 11.41 -17.97 5.80
N ILE A 167 11.79 -16.70 5.90
CA ILE A 167 13.19 -16.25 6.01
C ILE A 167 13.80 -16.68 7.35
N GLY A 168 12.99 -16.82 8.38
CA GLY A 168 13.43 -17.16 9.73
C GLY A 168 14.02 -15.95 10.44
N ILE A 169 13.24 -14.85 10.53
CA ILE A 169 13.60 -13.66 11.31
C ILE A 169 13.70 -14.03 12.79
N ASP A 170 14.77 -13.60 13.46
CA ASP A 170 15.01 -13.81 14.87
C ASP A 170 14.39 -12.72 15.74
N GLN A 171 14.40 -11.48 15.25
CA GLN A 171 13.88 -10.31 15.95
C GLN A 171 13.22 -9.34 14.99
N ILE A 172 12.25 -8.59 15.50
CA ILE A 172 11.52 -7.55 14.77
C ILE A 172 12.02 -6.19 15.25
N ALA A 173 12.27 -5.27 14.34
CA ALA A 173 12.64 -3.90 14.68
C ALA A 173 11.64 -2.90 14.12
N ALA A 174 11.34 -1.87 14.92
CA ALA A 174 10.64 -0.69 14.48
C ALA A 174 11.61 0.25 13.75
N THR A 175 11.20 0.82 12.64
CA THR A 175 12.02 1.79 11.88
C THR A 175 12.13 3.13 12.61
N ASP A 176 11.11 3.48 13.41
CA ASP A 176 11.07 4.64 14.29
C ASP A 176 10.09 4.41 15.46
N TYR A 177 9.97 5.39 16.37
CA TYR A 177 9.05 5.30 17.50
C TYR A 177 7.59 5.13 17.06
N SER A 178 7.17 5.76 15.97
CA SER A 178 5.79 5.68 15.47
C SER A 178 5.45 4.29 14.94
N SER A 179 6.41 3.55 14.42
CA SER A 179 6.26 2.18 13.92
C SER A 179 6.34 1.10 15.01
N THR A 180 6.66 1.47 16.27
CA THR A 180 6.78 0.54 17.40
C THR A 180 5.51 -0.28 17.63
N LYS A 181 4.35 0.38 17.58
CA LYS A 181 3.05 -0.29 17.74
C LYS A 181 2.81 -1.35 16.66
N ARG A 182 3.28 -1.11 15.44
CA ARG A 182 3.22 -2.07 14.34
C ARG A 182 4.18 -3.23 14.56
N ALA A 183 5.40 -2.96 15.01
CA ALA A 183 6.37 -4.00 15.32
C ALA A 183 5.83 -5.00 16.35
N TYR A 184 5.22 -4.53 17.45
CA TYR A 184 4.55 -5.42 18.42
C TYR A 184 3.36 -6.18 17.82
N LYS A 185 2.64 -5.56 16.91
CA LYS A 185 1.55 -6.23 16.21
C LYS A 185 2.07 -7.35 15.30
N VAL A 186 3.15 -7.11 14.57
CA VAL A 186 3.82 -8.12 13.76
C VAL A 186 4.34 -9.26 14.64
N GLU A 187 4.97 -8.94 15.77
CA GLU A 187 5.47 -9.91 16.74
C GLU A 187 4.39 -10.89 17.20
N SER A 188 3.17 -10.39 17.48
CA SER A 188 2.07 -11.23 17.94
C SER A 188 1.65 -12.34 16.95
N PHE A 189 2.11 -12.30 15.70
CA PHE A 189 1.89 -13.37 14.72
C PHE A 189 3.01 -14.42 14.69
N PHE A 190 4.11 -14.20 15.41
CA PHE A 190 5.18 -15.18 15.48
C PHE A 190 4.91 -16.14 16.65
N GLU A 191 5.07 -17.44 16.41
CA GLU A 191 4.86 -18.48 17.43
C GLU A 191 6.02 -18.59 18.43
N LYS A 192 7.19 -18.05 18.05
CA LYS A 192 8.38 -17.95 18.89
C LYS A 192 8.38 -16.60 19.57
N ASP A 193 9.00 -16.55 20.75
CA ASP A 193 9.40 -15.28 21.34
C ASP A 193 10.37 -14.58 20.39
N THR A 194 9.85 -13.57 19.69
CA THR A 194 10.55 -12.80 18.67
C THR A 194 10.62 -11.35 19.16
N PRO A 195 11.61 -11.00 20.00
CA PRO A 195 11.65 -9.71 20.69
C PRO A 195 11.60 -8.52 19.73
N VAL A 196 10.98 -7.44 20.20
CA VAL A 196 10.89 -6.19 19.43
C VAL A 196 12.02 -5.24 19.84
N ILE A 197 12.79 -4.82 18.85
CA ILE A 197 13.81 -3.77 18.97
C ILE A 197 13.15 -2.44 18.67
N VAL A 198 13.32 -1.46 19.55
CA VAL A 198 12.75 -0.13 19.41
C VAL A 198 13.81 0.89 19.00
N ALA A 199 13.50 1.72 18.03
CA ALA A 199 14.35 2.82 17.61
C ALA A 199 14.09 4.05 18.48
N PHE A 200 15.16 4.62 19.05
CA PHE A 200 15.15 5.90 19.75
C PHE A 200 15.85 6.96 18.91
N LYS A 201 15.25 8.14 18.86
CA LYS A 201 15.91 9.35 18.34
C LYS A 201 16.47 10.10 19.53
N ASP A 202 17.79 10.09 19.69
CA ASP A 202 18.45 11.01 20.61
C ASP A 202 18.55 12.38 19.92
N HIS A 203 17.85 13.36 20.47
CA HIS A 203 18.09 14.76 20.14
C HIS A 203 19.26 15.24 20.96
N ASP A 204 20.38 15.51 20.32
CA ASP A 204 21.48 16.21 20.97
C ASP A 204 21.06 17.66 21.21
N HIS A 205 20.63 17.95 22.44
CA HIS A 205 20.21 19.28 22.86
C HIS A 205 21.30 20.35 22.84
N ASN A 206 22.56 19.95 22.54
CA ASN A 206 23.72 20.86 22.54
C ASN A 206 24.15 21.30 21.13
N SER A 207 23.59 20.80 20.06
CA SER A 207 23.91 21.25 18.71
C SER A 207 22.82 22.18 18.18
N ASN A 208 23.26 23.38 17.75
CA ASN A 208 22.39 24.31 16.99
C ASN A 208 22.07 23.79 15.56
N ASP A 209 22.53 22.61 15.22
CA ASP A 209 22.24 21.91 13.94
C ASP A 209 21.17 20.86 14.18
N SER A 210 20.00 21.10 13.62
CA SER A 210 18.82 20.24 13.69
C SER A 210 18.98 18.88 12.94
N GLU A 211 20.18 18.49 12.56
CA GLU A 211 20.44 17.33 11.69
C GLU A 211 21.14 16.12 12.35
N ILE A 212 21.64 16.22 13.58
CA ILE A 212 22.31 15.07 14.23
C ILE A 212 21.33 14.35 15.17
N SER A 213 20.43 13.57 14.61
CA SER A 213 19.70 12.57 15.38
C SER A 213 20.44 11.22 15.27
N THR A 214 21.12 10.80 16.33
CA THR A 214 21.62 9.41 16.43
C THR A 214 20.45 8.46 16.57
N HIS A 215 20.32 7.52 15.64
CA HIS A 215 19.40 6.42 15.75
C HIS A 215 20.02 5.34 16.65
N ARG A 216 19.48 5.19 17.85
CA ARG A 216 19.85 4.09 18.75
C ARG A 216 18.79 3.01 18.73
N MET A 217 19.20 1.78 18.52
CA MET A 217 18.32 0.60 18.57
C MET A 217 18.56 -0.12 19.89
N GLU A 218 17.51 -0.34 20.70
CA GLU A 218 17.64 -1.06 21.97
C GLU A 218 17.09 -2.48 21.83
N GLY A 219 17.98 -3.46 22.06
CA GLY A 219 17.70 -4.90 21.98
C GLY A 219 18.95 -5.72 21.71
N GLU A 220 18.82 -7.02 21.73
CA GLU A 220 19.92 -7.94 21.42
C GLU A 220 20.03 -8.09 19.90
N VAL A 221 21.06 -7.52 19.28
CA VAL A 221 21.22 -7.39 17.82
C VAL A 221 22.27 -8.34 17.26
N ILE A 222 23.34 -8.63 18.06
CA ILE A 222 24.54 -9.31 17.59
C ILE A 222 24.22 -10.69 17.00
N GLY A 223 24.62 -10.91 15.74
CA GLY A 223 24.47 -12.19 15.05
C GLY A 223 23.04 -12.55 14.66
N LYS A 224 22.06 -11.65 14.87
CA LYS A 224 20.64 -11.91 14.60
C LYS A 224 20.24 -11.53 13.18
N LYS A 225 19.21 -12.22 12.68
CA LYS A 225 18.44 -11.84 11.48
C LYS A 225 17.28 -10.93 11.91
N ILE A 226 17.29 -9.69 11.47
CA ILE A 226 16.34 -8.67 11.93
C ILE A 226 15.38 -8.30 10.81
N GLY A 227 14.08 -8.25 11.12
CA GLY A 227 13.02 -7.76 10.24
C GLY A 227 12.57 -6.35 10.64
N LEU A 228 12.77 -5.37 9.76
CA LEU A 228 12.23 -4.01 9.87
C LEU A 228 10.88 -3.97 9.18
N PHE A 229 9.80 -3.61 9.90
CA PHE A 229 8.45 -3.56 9.33
C PHE A 229 7.89 -2.14 9.30
N ASP A 230 7.37 -1.76 8.14
CA ASP A 230 6.64 -0.51 7.95
C ASP A 230 5.39 -0.73 7.08
N ASP A 231 4.46 0.22 7.04
CA ASP A 231 3.32 0.19 6.11
C ASP A 231 3.70 0.72 4.75
N MET A 232 4.52 1.76 4.71
CA MET A 232 4.91 2.39 3.47
C MET A 232 6.37 2.81 3.46
N ALA A 233 6.98 2.68 2.30
CA ALA A 233 8.32 3.15 2.03
C ALA A 233 8.27 4.27 0.99
N LEU A 234 8.66 5.48 1.41
CA LEU A 234 8.67 6.70 0.59
C LEU A 234 10.10 7.13 0.24
N SER A 235 10.73 7.94 1.09
CA SER A 235 12.11 8.41 0.88
C SER A 235 13.18 7.38 1.22
N LEU A 236 12.83 6.39 2.06
CA LEU A 236 13.75 5.38 2.61
C LEU A 236 14.85 5.94 3.54
N SER A 237 14.80 7.23 3.89
CA SER A 237 15.82 7.84 4.76
C SER A 237 15.79 7.28 6.18
N THR A 238 14.61 7.02 6.74
CA THR A 238 14.46 6.38 8.06
C THR A 238 14.97 4.93 8.01
N LEU A 239 14.59 4.17 6.98
CA LEU A 239 15.07 2.80 6.78
C LEU A 239 16.59 2.75 6.69
N LYS A 240 17.21 3.66 5.93
CA LYS A 240 18.67 3.75 5.77
C LYS A 240 19.37 3.92 7.12
N LYS A 241 18.93 4.88 7.92
CA LYS A 241 19.47 5.12 9.26
C LYS A 241 19.31 3.92 10.19
N SER A 242 18.14 3.29 10.19
CA SER A 242 17.87 2.13 11.03
C SER A 242 18.68 0.90 10.61
N ALA A 243 18.82 0.63 9.31
CA ALA A 243 19.62 -0.47 8.79
C ALA A 243 21.12 -0.28 9.09
N GLU A 244 21.63 0.95 8.92
CA GLU A 244 23.00 1.30 9.29
C GLU A 244 23.26 1.06 10.79
N ALA A 245 22.41 1.60 11.67
CA ALA A 245 22.55 1.46 13.11
C ALA A 245 22.54 -0.01 13.56
N LEU A 246 21.61 -0.81 13.05
CA LEU A 246 21.54 -2.26 13.33
C LEU A 246 22.80 -2.99 12.85
N LYS A 247 23.32 -2.62 11.68
CA LYS A 247 24.52 -3.24 11.14
C LYS A 247 25.76 -2.91 11.95
N GLN A 248 25.88 -1.65 12.39
CA GLN A 248 26.95 -1.21 13.30
C GLN A 248 26.89 -1.93 14.67
N GLN A 249 25.69 -2.28 15.13
CA GLN A 249 25.49 -3.07 16.36
C GLN A 249 25.73 -4.56 16.18
N GLY A 250 26.08 -5.05 14.98
CA GLY A 250 26.46 -6.43 14.73
C GLY A 250 25.36 -7.35 14.27
N ALA A 251 24.25 -6.84 13.71
CA ALA A 251 23.26 -7.65 13.05
C ALA A 251 23.88 -8.48 11.91
N ASP A 252 23.55 -9.77 11.84
CA ASP A 252 24.02 -10.65 10.76
C ASP A 252 23.35 -10.26 9.43
N LYS A 253 22.02 -10.31 9.38
CA LYS A 253 21.22 -9.97 8.21
C LYS A 253 20.05 -9.07 8.61
N ILE A 254 19.76 -8.12 7.75
CA ILE A 254 18.65 -7.19 7.95
C ILE A 254 17.73 -7.28 6.73
N TYR A 255 16.45 -7.43 6.99
CA TYR A 255 15.38 -7.48 6.01
C TYR A 255 14.37 -6.37 6.29
N ALA A 256 13.96 -5.65 5.27
CA ALA A 256 12.94 -4.62 5.40
C ALA A 256 11.67 -5.03 4.66
N PHE A 257 10.53 -4.81 5.30
CA PHE A 257 9.22 -5.15 4.80
C PHE A 257 8.33 -3.91 4.79
N ALA A 258 7.74 -3.59 3.64
CA ALA A 258 6.78 -2.51 3.52
C ALA A 258 5.59 -2.95 2.67
N ALA A 259 4.36 -2.73 3.17
CA ALA A 259 3.17 -3.09 2.41
C ALA A 259 3.08 -2.27 1.10
N HIS A 260 3.44 -0.99 1.18
CA HIS A 260 3.41 -0.09 0.03
C HIS A 260 4.79 0.49 -0.27
N PHE A 261 5.12 0.53 -1.55
CA PHE A 261 6.31 1.21 -2.04
C PHE A 261 5.89 2.32 -3.01
N ASP A 262 6.05 3.56 -2.58
CA ASP A 262 5.72 4.76 -3.36
C ASP A 262 6.89 5.76 -3.29
N PRO A 263 7.99 5.48 -4.03
CA PRO A 263 9.27 6.13 -3.84
C PRO A 263 9.22 7.62 -4.22
N THR A 264 9.66 8.48 -3.30
CA THR A 264 9.87 9.90 -3.54
C THR A 264 11.28 10.19 -4.09
N SER A 265 11.57 11.47 -4.37
CA SER A 265 12.91 11.88 -4.81
C SER A 265 14.00 11.42 -3.82
N GLY A 266 15.10 10.89 -4.33
CA GLY A 266 16.21 10.35 -3.53
C GLY A 266 16.02 8.92 -3.01
N ALA A 267 14.83 8.33 -3.15
CA ALA A 267 14.57 6.96 -2.66
C ALA A 267 15.45 5.91 -3.36
N TYR A 268 15.71 6.08 -4.66
CA TYR A 268 16.58 5.17 -5.40
C TYR A 268 18.02 5.22 -4.88
N ASP A 269 18.55 6.42 -4.69
CA ASP A 269 19.93 6.62 -4.23
C ASP A 269 20.11 6.07 -2.82
N ASN A 270 19.12 6.32 -1.93
CA ASN A 270 19.13 5.76 -0.58
C ASN A 270 19.12 4.23 -0.60
N LEU A 271 18.27 3.62 -1.42
CA LEU A 271 18.16 2.17 -1.47
C LEU A 271 19.39 1.52 -2.11
N ASN A 272 19.92 2.12 -3.18
CA ASN A 272 21.15 1.66 -3.81
C ASN A 272 22.33 1.70 -2.84
N GLU A 273 22.50 2.83 -2.12
CA GLU A 273 23.55 2.95 -1.11
C GLU A 273 23.42 1.91 0.01
N ILE A 274 22.19 1.65 0.49
CA ILE A 274 21.93 0.62 1.51
C ILE A 274 22.41 -0.75 1.04
N PHE A 275 22.17 -1.11 -0.23
CA PHE A 275 22.62 -2.39 -0.79
C PHE A 275 24.12 -2.42 -1.06
N GLU A 276 24.71 -1.35 -1.62
CA GLU A 276 26.15 -1.25 -1.85
C GLU A 276 26.95 -1.40 -0.55
N LYS A 277 26.49 -0.75 0.53
CA LYS A 277 27.11 -0.85 1.85
C LYS A 277 26.75 -2.13 2.61
N ARG A 278 25.88 -2.99 2.03
CA ARG A 278 25.41 -4.24 2.64
C ARG A 278 24.77 -4.04 4.01
N TRP A 279 24.11 -2.90 4.22
CA TRP A 279 23.35 -2.64 5.44
C TRP A 279 22.02 -3.40 5.44
N LEU A 280 21.48 -3.70 4.26
CA LEU A 280 20.25 -4.47 4.08
C LEU A 280 20.55 -5.70 3.21
N THR A 281 19.95 -6.83 3.56
CA THR A 281 20.01 -8.05 2.76
C THR A 281 18.96 -8.02 1.67
N GLU A 282 17.71 -7.69 2.03
CA GLU A 282 16.60 -7.59 1.11
C GLU A 282 15.61 -6.50 1.57
N PHE A 283 15.04 -5.81 0.59
CA PHE A 283 13.87 -4.97 0.75
C PHE A 283 12.69 -5.67 0.08
N ILE A 284 11.68 -6.01 0.86
CA ILE A 284 10.50 -6.77 0.42
C ILE A 284 9.28 -5.86 0.48
N THR A 285 8.58 -5.73 -0.64
CA THR A 285 7.35 -4.95 -0.73
C THR A 285 6.30 -5.68 -1.56
N THR A 286 5.14 -5.06 -1.78
CA THR A 286 4.09 -5.61 -2.65
C THR A 286 3.96 -4.81 -3.95
N ASN A 287 3.32 -5.40 -4.94
CA ASN A 287 2.93 -4.69 -6.17
C ASN A 287 1.60 -3.93 -6.03
N SER A 288 1.23 -3.53 -4.80
CA SER A 288 0.06 -2.68 -4.53
C SER A 288 0.10 -1.34 -5.28
N ASN A 289 1.31 -0.91 -5.63
CA ASN A 289 1.60 0.25 -6.45
C ASN A 289 2.45 -0.13 -7.65
N TYR A 290 2.51 0.71 -8.68
CA TYR A 290 3.42 0.49 -9.79
C TYR A 290 4.87 0.70 -9.34
N ILE A 291 5.73 -0.24 -9.72
CA ILE A 291 7.15 -0.22 -9.38
C ILE A 291 7.97 -0.07 -10.67
N ASP A 292 8.79 0.97 -10.73
CA ASP A 292 9.68 1.20 -11.86
C ASP A 292 10.74 0.11 -11.98
N GLN A 293 11.10 -0.27 -13.22
CA GLN A 293 12.06 -1.33 -13.51
C GLN A 293 13.40 -1.13 -12.82
N LYS A 294 13.87 0.10 -12.68
CA LYS A 294 15.13 0.42 -11.99
C LYS A 294 15.23 -0.12 -10.56
N TYR A 295 14.10 -0.23 -9.84
CA TYR A 295 14.08 -0.84 -8.51
C TYR A 295 14.10 -2.36 -8.58
N LEU A 296 13.39 -2.94 -9.55
CA LEU A 296 13.36 -4.39 -9.77
C LEU A 296 14.73 -4.95 -10.15
N ASP A 297 15.59 -4.12 -10.75
CA ASP A 297 16.95 -4.47 -11.15
C ASP A 297 17.95 -4.45 -9.96
N LEU A 298 17.55 -3.91 -8.79
CA LEU A 298 18.39 -3.91 -7.60
C LEU A 298 18.46 -5.33 -7.00
N PRO A 299 19.67 -5.85 -6.68
CA PRO A 299 19.87 -7.26 -6.35
C PRO A 299 19.17 -7.73 -5.07
N GLY A 300 18.79 -6.81 -4.18
CA GLY A 300 18.08 -7.12 -2.94
C GLY A 300 16.62 -6.70 -2.93
N PHE A 301 16.06 -6.22 -4.05
CA PHE A 301 14.69 -5.77 -4.12
C PHE A 301 13.74 -6.91 -4.48
N LYS A 302 12.75 -7.16 -3.64
CA LYS A 302 11.76 -8.23 -3.84
C LYS A 302 10.33 -7.70 -3.81
N VAL A 303 9.48 -8.28 -4.65
CA VAL A 303 8.07 -7.91 -4.76
C VAL A 303 7.18 -9.12 -4.54
N ILE A 304 6.26 -9.02 -3.60
CA ILE A 304 5.19 -9.99 -3.37
C ILE A 304 4.00 -9.59 -4.24
N ASP A 305 3.51 -10.53 -5.03
CA ASP A 305 2.34 -10.33 -5.87
C ASP A 305 1.05 -10.46 -5.06
N VAL A 306 0.27 -9.38 -5.00
CA VAL A 306 -0.99 -9.32 -4.25
C VAL A 306 -2.23 -9.45 -5.14
N SER A 307 -2.06 -9.75 -6.42
CA SER A 307 -3.16 -9.82 -7.38
C SER A 307 -4.25 -10.81 -6.99
N LYS A 308 -3.87 -11.96 -6.42
CA LYS A 308 -4.81 -12.97 -5.93
C LYS A 308 -5.68 -12.43 -4.77
N ASN A 309 -5.05 -11.73 -3.82
CA ASN A 309 -5.78 -11.16 -2.68
C ASN A 309 -6.76 -10.07 -3.11
N VAL A 310 -6.36 -9.24 -4.08
CA VAL A 310 -7.27 -8.24 -4.66
C VAL A 310 -8.40 -8.93 -5.43
N ALA A 311 -8.13 -9.99 -6.18
CA ALA A 311 -9.15 -10.76 -6.90
C ALA A 311 -10.19 -11.38 -5.94
N GLU A 312 -9.77 -11.94 -4.82
CA GLU A 312 -10.66 -12.46 -3.77
C GLU A 312 -11.61 -11.37 -3.23
N VAL A 313 -11.11 -10.14 -3.05
CA VAL A 313 -11.96 -9.00 -2.65
C VAL A 313 -12.96 -8.66 -3.76
N VAL A 314 -12.53 -8.61 -5.03
CA VAL A 314 -13.44 -8.36 -6.17
C VAL A 314 -14.55 -9.41 -6.19
N GLU A 315 -14.20 -10.70 -6.08
CA GLU A 315 -15.18 -11.79 -6.08
C GLU A 315 -16.24 -11.60 -4.98
N LEU A 316 -15.83 -11.29 -3.76
CA LEU A 316 -16.76 -11.05 -2.65
C LEU A 316 -17.65 -9.82 -2.88
N LEU A 317 -17.13 -8.76 -3.51
CA LEU A 317 -17.92 -7.57 -3.82
C LEU A 317 -19.01 -7.87 -4.86
N VAL A 318 -18.68 -8.61 -5.91
CA VAL A 318 -19.63 -8.87 -7.01
C VAL A 318 -20.62 -9.97 -6.69
N THR A 319 -20.25 -10.96 -5.88
CA THR A 319 -21.15 -12.03 -5.43
C THR A 319 -22.03 -11.63 -4.26
N GLY A 320 -21.71 -10.53 -3.57
CA GLY A 320 -22.36 -10.14 -2.32
C GLY A 320 -21.97 -11.02 -1.13
N GLY A 321 -20.86 -11.74 -1.23
CA GLY A 321 -20.30 -12.57 -0.17
C GLY A 321 -19.87 -11.77 1.07
N SER A 322 -19.69 -12.47 2.19
CA SER A 322 -19.13 -11.87 3.40
C SER A 322 -17.63 -11.64 3.24
N THR A 323 -17.21 -10.41 3.47
CA THR A 323 -15.78 -10.08 3.51
C THR A 323 -15.15 -10.33 4.89
N SER A 324 -15.96 -10.72 5.90
CA SER A 324 -15.49 -10.94 7.29
C SER A 324 -14.29 -11.89 7.42
N PRO A 325 -14.16 -12.98 6.65
CA PRO A 325 -12.99 -13.84 6.72
C PRO A 325 -11.68 -13.14 6.31
N LEU A 326 -11.77 -12.10 5.45
CA LEU A 326 -10.62 -11.32 4.99
C LEU A 326 -10.27 -10.15 5.93
N PHE A 327 -11.17 -9.84 6.88
CA PHE A 327 -10.97 -8.85 7.93
C PHE A 327 -10.31 -9.43 9.19
N GLN A 328 -9.77 -10.64 9.17
CA GLN A 328 -9.09 -11.15 10.35
C GLN A 328 -8.04 -10.12 10.75
N ASP A 329 -8.37 -9.45 11.87
CA ASP A 329 -7.65 -8.32 12.41
C ASP A 329 -6.17 -8.63 12.50
N ILE A 330 -5.45 -7.94 11.63
CA ILE A 330 -4.03 -7.73 11.84
C ILE A 330 -3.89 -6.57 12.81
#